data_95904a22dbabca8b3f0b6db93c567aac
#
_entry.id   95904a22dbabca8b3f0b6db93c567aac
#
_cell.length_a   1.000
_cell.length_b   1.000
_cell.length_c   1.000
_cell.angle_alpha   90.00
_cell.angle_beta   90.00
_cell.angle_gamma   90.00
#
_symmetry.space_group_name_H-M   'P 1'
#
loop_
_entity.id
_entity.type
_entity.pdbx_description
1 polymer ?
#
loop_
_entity_poly.entity_id
_entity_poly.type
_entity_poly.pdbx_seq_one_letter_code
_entity_poly.pdbx_strand_id
1 'polypeptide(L)'
;YNIRNQSKEEVFYAKELAKKYNKEIFIFDTKIENNSNFEKQARDIRYSFFEEIINKYLYKTLITAHQLNDKLEWFMMQLSKGAGLVELIGFNEFEHKENYQIYKPLLNITKDELIIYLQKNSYKYFIDESNFDEKYKRNFFRHNFSNKFLEEFSPGIKKSFEYLQKDLDSLNIQN
;
A
#
# COMPACT_ATOMS: atom_id res chain seq x y z
N TYR A 1 13.22 -5.62 -5.43
CA TYR A 1 13.83 -6.83 -4.91
C TYR A 1 13.88 -7.88 -6.01
N ASN A 2 15.06 -8.36 -6.37
CA ASN A 2 15.28 -9.23 -7.54
C ASN A 2 14.95 -10.71 -7.21
N ILE A 3 13.77 -10.97 -6.67
CA ILE A 3 13.34 -12.33 -6.30
C ILE A 3 12.61 -13.02 -7.46
N ARG A 4 12.19 -12.27 -8.50
CA ARG A 4 11.33 -12.76 -9.58
C ARG A 4 11.93 -12.49 -10.95
N ASN A 5 11.74 -13.42 -11.89
CA ASN A 5 12.09 -13.20 -13.30
C ASN A 5 11.33 -12.02 -13.92
N GLN A 6 10.13 -11.73 -13.42
CA GLN A 6 9.24 -10.67 -13.87
C GLN A 6 9.73 -9.25 -13.47
N SER A 7 10.59 -9.12 -12.45
CA SER A 7 11.05 -7.81 -11.96
C SER A 7 11.79 -6.98 -13.01
N LYS A 8 12.45 -7.62 -13.97
CA LYS A 8 13.14 -6.91 -15.08
C LYS A 8 12.16 -6.26 -16.05
N GLU A 9 11.06 -6.95 -16.36
CA GLU A 9 10.01 -6.41 -17.23
C GLU A 9 9.26 -5.27 -16.55
N GLU A 10 9.00 -5.37 -15.26
CA GLU A 10 8.39 -4.32 -14.44
C GLU A 10 9.26 -3.06 -14.45
N VAL A 11 10.56 -3.20 -14.21
CA VAL A 11 11.53 -2.07 -14.27
C VAL A 11 11.61 -1.47 -15.67
N PHE A 12 11.64 -2.29 -16.70
CA PHE A 12 11.65 -1.80 -18.09
C PHE A 12 10.39 -0.98 -18.38
N TYR A 13 9.23 -1.51 -18.05
CA TYR A 13 7.95 -0.82 -18.24
C TYR A 13 7.87 0.48 -17.44
N ALA A 14 8.36 0.49 -16.20
CA ALA A 14 8.42 1.71 -15.39
C ALA A 14 9.30 2.80 -16.03
N LYS A 15 10.44 2.42 -16.62
CA LYS A 15 11.30 3.34 -17.37
C LYS A 15 10.62 3.92 -18.62
N GLU A 16 9.89 3.08 -19.35
CA GLU A 16 9.09 3.51 -20.51
C GLU A 16 8.01 4.52 -20.11
N LEU A 17 7.28 4.26 -19.01
CA LEU A 17 6.29 5.19 -18.48
C LEU A 17 6.93 6.51 -18.04
N ALA A 18 8.03 6.46 -17.31
CA ALA A 18 8.74 7.65 -16.87
C ALA A 18 9.15 8.53 -18.07
N LYS A 19 9.71 7.91 -19.13
CA LYS A 19 10.05 8.59 -20.39
C LYS A 19 8.81 9.18 -21.08
N LYS A 20 7.73 8.38 -21.19
CA LYS A 20 6.48 8.81 -21.82
C LYS A 20 5.87 10.06 -21.16
N TYR A 21 5.95 10.12 -19.84
CA TYR A 21 5.36 11.22 -19.05
C TYR A 21 6.38 12.29 -18.65
N ASN A 22 7.61 12.22 -19.17
CA ASN A 22 8.73 13.13 -18.84
C ASN A 22 8.91 13.26 -17.32
N LYS A 23 9.02 12.11 -16.63
CA LYS A 23 9.25 12.02 -15.19
C LYS A 23 10.60 11.39 -14.89
N GLU A 24 11.24 11.85 -13.82
CA GLU A 24 12.41 11.17 -13.29
C GLU A 24 12.02 9.82 -12.69
N ILE A 25 12.92 8.86 -12.74
CA ILE A 25 12.78 7.55 -12.13
C ILE A 25 14.02 7.20 -11.33
N PHE A 26 13.81 6.80 -10.09
CA PHE A 26 14.85 6.30 -9.20
C PHE A 26 14.64 4.81 -8.98
N ILE A 27 15.69 4.03 -9.23
CA ILE A 27 15.64 2.57 -9.12
C ILE A 27 16.68 2.15 -8.10
N PHE A 28 16.24 1.37 -7.12
CA PHE A 28 17.08 0.76 -6.13
C PHE A 28 16.99 -0.76 -6.25
N ASP A 29 18.12 -1.39 -6.48
CA ASP A 29 18.23 -2.85 -6.58
C ASP A 29 18.97 -3.39 -5.36
N THR A 30 18.33 -4.30 -4.63
CA THR A 30 18.93 -4.94 -3.45
C THR A 30 18.44 -6.38 -3.32
N LYS A 31 19.29 -7.21 -2.76
CA LYS A 31 18.94 -8.58 -2.38
C LYS A 31 18.62 -8.59 -0.89
N ILE A 32 17.51 -9.20 -0.54
CA ILE A 32 17.10 -9.42 0.86
C ILE A 32 17.03 -10.93 1.07
N GLU A 33 17.60 -11.38 2.16
CA GLU A 33 17.52 -12.79 2.56
C GLU A 33 16.08 -13.14 2.95
N ASN A 34 15.58 -14.26 2.42
CA ASN A 34 14.22 -14.72 2.69
C ASN A 34 14.17 -15.40 4.07
N ASN A 35 13.91 -14.61 5.10
CA ASN A 35 13.78 -15.04 6.50
C ASN A 35 12.42 -14.61 7.08
N SER A 36 12.17 -14.96 8.34
CA SER A 36 10.90 -14.67 9.04
C SER A 36 10.58 -13.16 9.15
N ASN A 37 11.58 -12.28 8.97
CA ASN A 37 11.43 -10.82 9.03
C ASN A 37 11.49 -10.14 7.67
N PHE A 38 11.40 -10.92 6.57
CA PHE A 38 11.54 -10.43 5.20
C PHE A 38 10.64 -9.22 4.89
N GLU A 39 9.35 -9.28 5.21
CA GLU A 39 8.40 -8.20 4.92
C GLU A 39 8.79 -6.90 5.64
N LYS A 40 9.20 -7.02 6.91
CA LYS A 40 9.65 -5.86 7.69
C LYS A 40 10.93 -5.28 7.11
N GLN A 41 11.94 -6.10 6.85
CA GLN A 41 13.21 -5.66 6.25
C GLN A 41 12.98 -5.01 4.87
N ALA A 42 12.15 -5.62 4.03
CA ALA A 42 11.80 -5.08 2.72
C ALA A 42 11.10 -3.72 2.82
N ARG A 43 10.23 -3.55 3.82
CA ARG A 43 9.59 -2.27 4.11
C ARG A 43 10.62 -1.23 4.56
N ASP A 44 11.45 -1.56 5.55
CA ASP A 44 12.41 -0.64 6.15
C ASP A 44 13.40 -0.14 5.08
N ILE A 45 13.96 -1.03 4.27
CA ILE A 45 14.86 -0.68 3.15
C ILE A 45 14.17 0.23 2.14
N ARG A 46 12.91 -0.04 1.79
CA ARG A 46 12.14 0.78 0.85
C ARG A 46 11.93 2.19 1.39
N TYR A 47 11.56 2.32 2.65
CA TYR A 47 11.33 3.63 3.25
C TYR A 47 12.63 4.40 3.44
N SER A 48 13.75 3.76 3.81
CA SER A 48 15.07 4.39 3.85
C SER A 48 15.46 4.95 2.48
N PHE A 49 15.21 4.21 1.39
CA PHE A 49 15.45 4.70 0.04
C PHE A 49 14.55 5.89 -0.33
N PHE A 50 13.28 5.86 0.05
CA PHE A 50 12.38 7.00 -0.17
C PHE A 50 12.87 8.23 0.58
N GLU A 51 13.29 8.10 1.83
CA GLU A 51 13.82 9.20 2.64
C GLU A 51 15.11 9.78 2.07
N GLU A 52 16.00 8.94 1.56
CA GLU A 52 17.21 9.39 0.85
C GLU A 52 16.86 10.29 -0.34
N ILE A 53 15.92 9.85 -1.20
CA ILE A 53 15.48 10.61 -2.37
C ILE A 53 14.75 11.90 -1.95
N ILE A 54 13.86 11.83 -0.97
CA ILE A 54 13.11 12.96 -0.43
C ILE A 54 14.08 14.04 0.08
N ASN A 55 15.05 13.66 0.89
CA ASN A 55 16.03 14.59 1.46
C ASN A 55 16.95 15.19 0.39
N LYS A 56 17.41 14.37 -0.56
CA LYS A 56 18.28 14.81 -1.64
C LYS A 56 17.62 15.84 -2.56
N TYR A 57 16.35 15.64 -2.89
CA TYR A 57 15.60 16.48 -3.84
C TYR A 57 14.64 17.43 -3.15
N LEU A 58 14.61 17.46 -1.83
CA LEU A 58 13.75 18.32 -1.00
C LEU A 58 12.24 18.15 -1.31
N TYR A 59 11.83 16.93 -1.67
CA TYR A 59 10.42 16.63 -1.87
C TYR A 59 9.65 16.75 -0.55
N LYS A 60 8.39 17.17 -0.62
CA LYS A 60 7.53 17.37 0.55
C LYS A 60 6.42 16.35 0.69
N THR A 61 6.19 15.56 -0.36
CA THR A 61 5.11 14.57 -0.36
C THR A 61 5.57 13.28 -1.02
N LEU A 62 5.40 12.17 -0.32
CA LEU A 62 5.52 10.81 -0.83
C LEU A 62 4.12 10.28 -1.12
N ILE A 63 3.82 10.00 -2.38
CA ILE A 63 2.56 9.36 -2.77
C ILE A 63 2.76 7.85 -2.84
N THR A 64 1.87 7.09 -2.19
CA THR A 64 1.89 5.63 -2.24
C THR A 64 0.58 5.08 -2.78
N ALA A 65 0.64 3.94 -3.48
CA ALA A 65 -0.51 3.30 -4.11
C ALA A 65 -1.25 2.32 -3.17
N HIS A 66 -1.29 2.59 -1.87
CA HIS A 66 -2.11 1.81 -0.96
C HIS A 66 -3.60 2.02 -1.26
N GLN A 67 -4.38 0.97 -1.14
CA GLN A 67 -5.78 0.92 -1.55
C GLN A 67 -6.68 0.39 -0.41
N LEU A 68 -7.99 0.34 -0.64
CA LEU A 68 -8.95 -0.08 0.37
C LEU A 68 -8.70 -1.51 0.88
N ASN A 69 -8.24 -2.42 0.01
CA ASN A 69 -7.85 -3.77 0.41
C ASN A 69 -6.73 -3.74 1.46
N ASP A 70 -5.71 -2.88 1.28
CA ASP A 70 -4.61 -2.72 2.25
C ASP A 70 -5.11 -2.18 3.59
N LYS A 71 -6.07 -1.24 3.56
CA LYS A 71 -6.67 -0.65 4.76
C LYS A 71 -7.47 -1.70 5.53
N LEU A 72 -8.28 -2.50 4.83
CA LEU A 72 -9.05 -3.57 5.46
C LEU A 72 -8.17 -4.70 5.98
N GLU A 73 -7.11 -5.08 5.24
CA GLU A 73 -6.11 -6.05 5.72
C GLU A 73 -5.47 -5.56 7.03
N TRP A 74 -5.05 -4.30 7.06
CA TRP A 74 -4.50 -3.69 8.28
C TRP A 74 -5.51 -3.75 9.43
N PHE A 75 -6.73 -3.31 9.21
CA PHE A 75 -7.80 -3.32 10.22
C PHE A 75 -7.99 -4.72 10.80
N MET A 76 -8.16 -5.74 9.97
CA MET A 76 -8.36 -7.13 10.40
C MET A 76 -7.14 -7.67 11.16
N MET A 77 -5.94 -7.35 10.71
CA MET A 77 -4.70 -7.74 11.40
C MET A 77 -4.57 -7.09 12.79
N GLN A 78 -4.96 -5.83 12.96
CA GLN A 78 -4.94 -5.18 14.26
C GLN A 78 -6.08 -5.71 15.16
N LEU A 79 -7.27 -5.90 14.61
CA LEU A 79 -8.40 -6.49 15.33
C LEU A 79 -8.03 -7.88 15.90
N SER A 80 -7.35 -8.71 15.13
CA SER A 80 -6.89 -10.04 15.58
C SER A 80 -5.86 -10.01 16.71
N LYS A 81 -5.23 -8.85 16.97
CA LYS A 81 -4.28 -8.63 18.07
C LYS A 81 -4.92 -7.99 19.29
N GLY A 82 -6.22 -7.66 19.26
CA GLY A 82 -6.87 -6.93 20.32
C GLY A 82 -6.55 -5.45 20.41
N ALA A 83 -6.22 -4.82 19.28
CA ALA A 83 -5.88 -3.41 19.21
C ALA A 83 -7.10 -2.51 19.53
N GLY A 84 -6.83 -1.33 20.09
CA GLY A 84 -7.82 -0.29 20.32
C GLY A 84 -8.19 0.49 19.06
N LEU A 85 -9.11 1.47 19.19
CA LEU A 85 -9.68 2.22 18.06
C LEU A 85 -8.58 2.93 17.22
N VAL A 86 -7.64 3.57 17.89
CA VAL A 86 -6.56 4.35 17.22
C VAL A 86 -5.72 3.46 16.30
N GLU A 87 -5.31 2.30 16.79
CA GLU A 87 -4.51 1.35 16.03
C GLU A 87 -5.33 0.66 14.94
N LEU A 88 -6.61 0.38 15.18
CA LEU A 88 -7.50 -0.24 14.19
C LEU A 88 -7.63 0.62 12.95
N ILE A 89 -7.80 1.93 13.10
CA ILE A 89 -7.99 2.87 12.00
C ILE A 89 -6.75 3.71 11.69
N GLY A 90 -5.60 3.38 12.28
CA GLY A 90 -4.33 4.08 12.12
C GLY A 90 -3.72 4.06 10.71
N PHE A 91 -4.38 3.43 9.72
CA PHE A 91 -3.96 3.44 8.32
C PHE A 91 -4.63 4.59 7.58
N ASN A 92 -4.09 5.81 7.81
CA ASN A 92 -4.70 7.05 7.36
C ASN A 92 -4.29 7.44 5.94
N GLU A 93 -5.11 8.28 5.30
CA GLU A 93 -4.86 8.86 3.98
C GLU A 93 -3.62 9.76 4.00
N PHE A 94 -3.47 10.55 5.05
CA PHE A 94 -2.30 11.39 5.30
C PHE A 94 -1.55 10.90 6.53
N GLU A 95 -0.23 10.87 6.43
CA GLU A 95 0.68 10.53 7.53
C GLU A 95 1.81 11.56 7.55
N HIS A 96 1.92 12.31 8.63
CA HIS A 96 2.96 13.33 8.78
C HIS A 96 4.26 12.71 9.28
N LYS A 97 5.35 13.07 8.65
CA LYS A 97 6.73 12.79 9.05
C LYS A 97 7.41 14.13 9.36
N GLU A 98 8.60 14.08 9.95
CA GLU A 98 9.34 15.27 10.36
C GLU A 98 9.54 16.28 9.21
N ASN A 99 9.94 15.80 8.02
CA ASN A 99 10.32 16.64 6.88
C ASN A 99 9.39 16.54 5.67
N TYR A 100 8.45 15.58 5.66
CA TYR A 100 7.55 15.31 4.55
C TYR A 100 6.23 14.70 5.03
N GLN A 101 5.29 14.54 4.14
CA GLN A 101 4.05 13.79 4.39
C GLN A 101 3.92 12.60 3.44
N ILE A 102 3.27 11.55 3.89
CA ILE A 102 2.85 10.44 3.04
C ILE A 102 1.38 10.63 2.70
N TYR A 103 1.05 10.56 1.40
CA TYR A 103 -0.31 10.65 0.90
C TYR A 103 -0.71 9.35 0.19
N LYS A 104 -1.87 8.81 0.52
CA LYS A 104 -2.41 7.55 0.02
C LYS A 104 -3.76 7.80 -0.68
N PRO A 105 -3.75 8.36 -1.91
CA PRO A 105 -4.98 8.81 -2.59
C PRO A 105 -5.95 7.69 -2.96
N LEU A 106 -5.53 6.44 -2.94
CA LEU A 106 -6.34 5.30 -3.37
C LEU A 106 -7.00 4.53 -2.21
N LEU A 107 -6.91 5.02 -0.97
CA LEU A 107 -7.43 4.31 0.21
C LEU A 107 -8.93 4.02 0.21
N ASN A 108 -9.71 4.73 -0.60
CA ASN A 108 -11.14 4.51 -0.76
C ASN A 108 -11.50 3.78 -2.05
N ILE A 109 -10.49 3.27 -2.79
CA ILE A 109 -10.68 2.57 -4.05
C ILE A 109 -10.28 1.11 -3.85
N THR A 110 -11.12 0.17 -4.30
CA THR A 110 -10.82 -1.26 -4.24
C THR A 110 -9.82 -1.67 -5.32
N LYS A 111 -9.14 -2.79 -5.11
CA LYS A 111 -8.27 -3.39 -6.12
C LYS A 111 -9.03 -3.68 -7.42
N ASP A 112 -10.27 -4.13 -7.32
CA ASP A 112 -11.09 -4.48 -8.49
C ASP A 112 -11.50 -3.23 -9.29
N GLU A 113 -11.87 -2.14 -8.60
CA GLU A 113 -12.10 -0.85 -9.25
C GLU A 113 -10.86 -0.36 -10.02
N LEU A 114 -9.65 -0.55 -9.44
CA LEU A 114 -8.40 -0.21 -10.13
C LEU A 114 -8.13 -1.10 -11.34
N ILE A 115 -8.33 -2.41 -11.23
CA ILE A 115 -8.16 -3.35 -12.34
C ILE A 115 -9.11 -3.01 -13.48
N ILE A 116 -10.39 -2.76 -13.18
CA ILE A 116 -11.39 -2.35 -14.17
C ILE A 116 -10.97 -1.04 -14.88
N TYR A 117 -10.48 -0.07 -14.13
CA TYR A 117 -9.96 1.19 -14.69
C TYR A 117 -8.78 0.95 -15.63
N LEU A 118 -7.80 0.13 -15.22
CA LEU A 118 -6.64 -0.19 -16.05
C LEU A 118 -7.03 -0.91 -17.34
N GLN A 119 -7.94 -1.88 -17.26
CA GLN A 119 -8.45 -2.63 -18.41
C GLN A 119 -9.22 -1.72 -19.38
N LYS A 120 -10.13 -0.89 -18.86
CA LYS A 120 -10.92 0.05 -19.65
C LYS A 120 -10.05 1.05 -20.44
N ASN A 121 -8.92 1.43 -19.88
CA ASN A 121 -7.98 2.36 -20.50
C ASN A 121 -6.81 1.66 -21.21
N SER A 122 -6.83 0.34 -21.34
CA SER A 122 -5.78 -0.45 -22.00
C SER A 122 -4.37 -0.22 -21.39
N TYR A 123 -4.31 0.03 -20.09
CA TYR A 123 -3.03 0.12 -19.38
C TYR A 123 -2.50 -1.27 -19.06
N LYS A 124 -1.20 -1.48 -19.32
CA LYS A 124 -0.50 -2.70 -18.89
C LYS A 124 -0.33 -2.68 -17.37
N TYR A 125 -0.55 -3.81 -16.72
CA TYR A 125 -0.25 -4.03 -15.31
C TYR A 125 0.34 -5.43 -15.11
N PHE A 126 0.97 -5.64 -13.97
CA PHE A 126 1.61 -6.91 -13.63
C PHE A 126 0.93 -7.51 -12.39
N ILE A 127 0.81 -8.83 -12.37
CA ILE A 127 0.30 -9.57 -11.21
C ILE A 127 1.50 -10.19 -10.51
N ASP A 128 1.66 -9.84 -9.24
CA ASP A 128 2.72 -10.38 -8.40
C ASP A 128 2.34 -11.77 -7.88
N GLU A 129 3.01 -12.80 -8.38
CA GLU A 129 2.78 -14.19 -7.98
C GLU A 129 3.06 -14.44 -6.48
N SER A 130 3.93 -13.66 -5.84
CA SER A 130 4.19 -13.79 -4.41
C SER A 130 2.97 -13.44 -3.53
N ASN A 131 1.97 -12.77 -4.09
CA ASN A 131 0.70 -12.50 -3.41
C ASN A 131 -0.11 -13.78 -3.10
N PHE A 132 0.20 -14.90 -3.72
CA PHE A 132 -0.47 -16.19 -3.49
C PHE A 132 0.17 -17.02 -2.38
N ASP A 133 1.31 -16.61 -1.83
CA ASP A 133 1.98 -17.33 -0.75
C ASP A 133 1.35 -17.01 0.61
N GLU A 134 0.51 -17.90 1.12
CA GLU A 134 -0.18 -17.77 2.42
C GLU A 134 0.75 -17.87 3.65
N LYS A 135 2.05 -18.09 3.44
CA LYS A 135 3.06 -18.06 4.48
C LYS A 135 3.09 -16.74 5.25
N TYR A 136 2.65 -15.69 4.60
CA TYR A 136 2.57 -14.35 5.15
C TYR A 136 1.18 -14.07 5.73
N LYS A 137 1.12 -13.62 7.00
CA LYS A 137 -0.16 -13.29 7.67
C LYS A 137 -1.03 -12.34 6.86
N ARG A 138 -0.42 -11.39 6.17
CA ARG A 138 -1.13 -10.44 5.33
C ARG A 138 -1.85 -11.13 4.18
N ASN A 139 -1.18 -12.06 3.49
CA ASN A 139 -1.79 -12.84 2.41
C ASN A 139 -2.91 -13.75 2.93
N PHE A 140 -2.76 -14.32 4.13
CA PHE A 140 -3.83 -15.07 4.80
C PHE A 140 -5.08 -14.21 4.98
N PHE A 141 -4.95 -12.99 5.55
CA PHE A 141 -6.11 -12.10 5.70
C PHE A 141 -6.68 -11.66 4.36
N ARG A 142 -5.83 -11.41 3.36
CA ARG A 142 -6.23 -11.04 2.00
C ARG A 142 -7.12 -12.08 1.36
N HIS A 143 -6.69 -13.34 1.34
CA HIS A 143 -7.38 -14.40 0.60
C HIS A 143 -8.59 -14.94 1.35
N ASN A 144 -8.47 -15.07 2.67
CA ASN A 144 -9.54 -15.70 3.44
C ASN A 144 -10.64 -14.72 3.87
N PHE A 145 -10.34 -13.42 3.93
CA PHE A 145 -11.29 -12.44 4.46
C PHE A 145 -11.44 -11.21 3.57
N SER A 146 -10.42 -10.35 3.43
CA SER A 146 -10.61 -9.01 2.91
C SER A 146 -11.07 -8.96 1.47
N ASN A 147 -10.57 -9.81 0.58
CA ASN A 147 -11.02 -9.85 -0.81
C ASN A 147 -12.50 -10.18 -0.90
N LYS A 148 -12.94 -11.27 -0.28
CA LYS A 148 -14.34 -11.70 -0.30
C LYS A 148 -15.26 -10.66 0.34
N PHE A 149 -14.80 -10.04 1.42
CA PHE A 149 -15.58 -9.04 2.13
C PHE A 149 -15.77 -7.75 1.32
N LEU A 150 -14.74 -7.33 0.58
CA LEU A 150 -14.82 -6.16 -0.31
C LEU A 150 -15.61 -6.45 -1.58
N GLU A 151 -15.55 -7.65 -2.10
CA GLU A 151 -16.33 -8.06 -3.27
C GLU A 151 -17.84 -7.88 -3.04
N GLU A 152 -18.33 -8.27 -1.85
CA GLU A 152 -19.75 -8.19 -1.51
C GLU A 152 -20.15 -6.87 -0.83
N PHE A 153 -19.29 -6.31 0.03
CA PHE A 153 -19.70 -5.28 1.00
C PHE A 153 -18.87 -3.97 0.88
N SER A 154 -18.14 -3.75 -0.21
CA SER A 154 -17.27 -2.58 -0.33
C SER A 154 -17.94 -1.22 -0.04
N PRO A 155 -19.21 -0.94 -0.44
CA PRO A 155 -19.84 0.34 -0.12
C PRO A 155 -20.07 0.52 1.40
N GLY A 156 -20.48 -0.53 2.10
CA GLY A 156 -20.67 -0.52 3.56
C GLY A 156 -19.35 -0.35 4.30
N ILE A 157 -18.29 -1.03 3.84
CA ILE A 157 -16.95 -0.95 4.43
C ILE A 157 -16.37 0.45 4.28
N LYS A 158 -16.45 1.07 3.07
CA LYS A 158 -16.07 2.47 2.82
C LYS A 158 -16.75 3.40 3.83
N LYS A 159 -18.07 3.29 3.95
CA LYS A 159 -18.87 4.11 4.85
C LYS A 159 -18.53 3.90 6.33
N SER A 160 -18.26 2.66 6.73
CA SER A 160 -17.82 2.36 8.09
C SER A 160 -16.49 3.01 8.43
N PHE A 161 -15.51 2.96 7.53
CA PHE A 161 -14.23 3.64 7.73
C PHE A 161 -14.36 5.16 7.80
N GLU A 162 -15.27 5.76 7.01
CA GLU A 162 -15.57 7.20 7.09
C GLU A 162 -16.18 7.57 8.46
N TYR A 163 -17.09 6.77 8.98
CA TYR A 163 -17.68 7.01 10.29
C TYR A 163 -16.67 6.84 11.42
N LEU A 164 -15.90 5.74 11.40
CA LEU A 164 -14.86 5.51 12.39
C LEU A 164 -13.82 6.66 12.43
N GLN A 165 -13.47 7.22 11.27
CA GLN A 165 -12.57 8.36 11.22
C GLN A 165 -13.21 9.62 11.82
N LYS A 166 -14.48 9.91 11.49
CA LYS A 166 -15.23 11.03 12.06
C LYS A 166 -15.39 10.91 13.57
N ASP A 167 -15.67 9.70 14.05
CA ASP A 167 -15.79 9.43 15.49
C ASP A 167 -14.46 9.66 16.20
N LEU A 168 -13.33 9.22 15.62
CA LEU A 168 -12.00 9.47 16.14
C LEU A 168 -11.68 10.96 16.20
N ASP A 169 -11.95 11.69 15.11
CA ASP A 169 -11.72 13.14 15.02
C ASP A 169 -12.57 13.89 16.08
N SER A 170 -13.82 13.47 16.29
CA SER A 170 -14.72 14.06 17.28
C SER A 170 -14.29 13.82 18.73
N LEU A 171 -13.57 12.73 18.99
CA LEU A 171 -13.01 12.44 20.31
C LEU A 171 -11.74 13.24 20.60
N ASN A 172 -11.26 14.09 19.68
CA ASN A 172 -10.01 14.86 19.79
C ASN A 172 -8.80 13.99 20.16
N ILE A 173 -8.80 12.73 19.76
CA ILE A 173 -7.65 11.86 19.93
C ILE A 173 -6.65 12.23 18.84
N GLN A 174 -5.68 13.07 19.19
CA GLN A 174 -4.54 13.37 18.31
C GLN A 174 -3.54 12.23 18.39
N ASN A 175 -3.14 11.69 17.24
CA ASN A 175 -2.03 10.74 17.13
C ASN A 175 -0.68 11.47 17.13
#